data_349246ed0d45120bf78873f582afd904
#
_entry.id   349246ed0d45120bf78873f582afd904
#
_cell.length_a   1.000
_cell.length_b   1.000
_cell.length_c   1.000
_cell.angle_alpha   90.00
_cell.angle_beta   90.00
_cell.angle_gamma   90.00
#
_symmetry.space_group_name_H-M   'P 1'
#
loop_
_entity.id
_entity.type
_entity.pdbx_description
1 polymer ?
#
loop_
_entity_poly.entity_id
_entity_poly.type
_entity_poly.pdbx_seq_one_letter_code
_entity_poly.pdbx_strand_id
1 'polypeptide(L)'
;MKCDDICFTHILPRLNQTDLKFLYGVNTETRKLIKRSSRKGELKEEFKVKEMSSISTLEVAWEHFPWEAYDYDVEEEMDERYFCWKVAQTNKLELLKWAREEKKCEWDEGTINVAAEHGNLEMVKYCVAKKCPIDWYACARAALNGHLECLKYLREEAKAPWDSVTPSWAAQNGHLHILEYLVERKFVQFSEGACVLAAKEGHLDCLKYLHETAKAPWGYWSVQEAHKNKHTECVQYLLDNNCPLPPGWRYERGASYTN
;
A
#
# COMPACT_ATOMS: atom_id res chain seq x y z
N MET A 1 -22.42 -3.13 39.27
CA MET A 1 -22.40 -2.36 38.00
C MET A 1 -23.43 -3.01 37.10
N LYS A 2 -24.36 -2.25 36.53
CA LYS A 2 -25.36 -2.80 35.63
C LYS A 2 -24.68 -3.17 34.28
N CYS A 3 -25.18 -4.18 33.58
CA CYS A 3 -24.62 -4.64 32.30
C CYS A 3 -24.51 -3.49 31.29
N ASP A 4 -25.46 -2.58 31.30
CA ASP A 4 -25.48 -1.38 30.47
C ASP A 4 -24.27 -0.47 30.72
N ASP A 5 -23.86 -0.28 32.00
CA ASP A 5 -22.72 0.58 32.34
C ASP A 5 -21.40 0.02 31.79
N ILE A 6 -21.26 -1.33 31.81
CA ILE A 6 -20.08 -2.00 31.22
C ILE A 6 -20.05 -1.80 29.72
N CYS A 7 -21.18 -1.96 29.02
CA CYS A 7 -21.26 -1.74 27.59
C CYS A 7 -20.91 -0.30 27.21
N PHE A 8 -21.44 0.70 27.89
CA PHE A 8 -21.19 2.12 27.58
C PHE A 8 -19.75 2.56 27.85
N THR A 9 -19.16 2.08 28.95
CA THR A 9 -17.85 2.57 29.42
C THR A 9 -16.67 1.76 28.90
N HIS A 10 -16.85 0.48 28.59
CA HIS A 10 -15.75 -0.42 28.29
C HIS A 10 -15.82 -1.10 26.93
N ILE A 11 -17.03 -1.38 26.42
CA ILE A 11 -17.19 -2.12 25.16
C ILE A 11 -17.38 -1.18 23.97
N LEU A 12 -18.45 -0.37 23.98
CA LEU A 12 -18.78 0.49 22.83
C LEU A 12 -17.65 1.43 22.40
N PRO A 13 -16.88 2.08 23.31
CA PRO A 13 -15.80 2.97 22.91
C PRO A 13 -14.61 2.27 22.21
N ARG A 14 -14.49 0.93 22.39
CA ARG A 14 -13.38 0.14 21.83
C ARG A 14 -13.71 -0.55 20.52
N LEU A 15 -14.97 -0.53 20.12
CA LEU A 15 -15.39 -1.11 18.85
C LEU A 15 -15.03 -0.18 17.71
N ASN A 16 -14.59 -0.72 16.59
CA ASN A 16 -14.56 0.03 15.35
C ASN A 16 -15.98 0.30 14.85
N GLN A 17 -16.12 1.17 13.85
CA GLN A 17 -17.41 1.59 13.32
C GLN A 17 -18.22 0.42 12.74
N THR A 18 -17.55 -0.53 12.11
CA THR A 18 -18.15 -1.70 11.50
C THR A 18 -18.68 -2.68 12.56
N ASP A 19 -17.88 -2.97 13.62
CA ASP A 19 -18.32 -3.81 14.71
C ASP A 19 -19.51 -3.17 15.46
N LEU A 20 -19.55 -1.84 15.55
CA LEU A 20 -20.67 -1.10 16.13
C LEU A 20 -21.97 -1.29 15.29
N LYS A 21 -21.89 -1.20 13.97
CA LYS A 21 -23.02 -1.44 13.07
C LYS A 21 -23.50 -2.89 13.15
N PHE A 22 -22.56 -3.84 13.22
CA PHE A 22 -22.87 -5.25 13.42
C PHE A 22 -23.68 -5.46 14.70
N LEU A 23 -23.21 -4.96 15.83
CA LEU A 23 -23.93 -5.05 17.10
C LEU A 23 -25.32 -4.39 17.05
N TYR A 24 -25.48 -3.32 16.30
CA TYR A 24 -26.78 -2.68 16.08
C TYR A 24 -27.75 -3.62 15.33
N GLY A 25 -27.26 -4.44 14.43
CA GLY A 25 -28.03 -5.43 13.67
C GLY A 25 -28.44 -6.66 14.49
N VAL A 26 -27.62 -7.08 15.49
CA VAL A 26 -27.74 -8.38 16.18
C VAL A 26 -29.03 -8.53 16.97
N ASN A 27 -29.39 -7.57 17.80
CA ASN A 27 -30.63 -7.65 18.59
C ASN A 27 -31.16 -6.28 19.02
N THR A 28 -32.40 -6.29 19.59
CA THR A 28 -33.08 -5.06 19.98
C THR A 28 -32.45 -4.35 21.18
N GLU A 29 -31.81 -5.07 22.08
CA GLU A 29 -31.19 -4.47 23.29
C GLU A 29 -29.89 -3.75 22.91
N THR A 30 -29.00 -4.37 22.14
CA THR A 30 -27.78 -3.71 21.63
C THR A 30 -28.13 -2.50 20.77
N ARG A 31 -29.20 -2.59 19.96
CA ARG A 31 -29.73 -1.46 19.18
C ARG A 31 -30.13 -0.28 20.05
N LYS A 32 -30.85 -0.52 21.15
CA LYS A 32 -31.25 0.51 22.12
C LYS A 32 -30.01 1.17 22.77
N LEU A 33 -29.02 0.35 23.18
CA LEU A 33 -27.79 0.84 23.78
C LEU A 33 -27.02 1.77 22.83
N ILE A 34 -26.81 1.34 21.58
CA ILE A 34 -26.09 2.14 20.60
C ILE A 34 -26.83 3.44 20.26
N LYS A 35 -28.17 3.41 20.14
CA LYS A 35 -28.97 4.62 19.90
C LYS A 35 -28.86 5.66 21.02
N ARG A 36 -28.58 5.23 22.26
CA ARG A 36 -28.35 6.10 23.40
C ARG A 36 -26.91 6.61 23.49
N SER A 37 -25.97 5.97 22.81
CA SER A 37 -24.56 6.37 22.83
C SER A 37 -24.29 7.61 21.98
N SER A 38 -23.17 8.28 22.24
CA SER A 38 -22.66 9.39 21.41
C SER A 38 -22.33 8.95 19.98
N ARG A 39 -22.19 7.66 19.73
CA ARG A 39 -21.81 7.05 18.45
C ARG A 39 -22.97 6.70 17.52
N LYS A 40 -24.21 7.08 17.87
CA LYS A 40 -25.40 6.82 17.02
C LYS A 40 -25.29 7.37 15.59
N GLY A 41 -24.50 8.41 15.37
CA GLY A 41 -24.25 9.01 14.07
C GLY A 41 -23.48 8.11 13.12
N GLU A 42 -22.62 7.27 13.66
CA GLU A 42 -21.78 6.33 12.91
C GLU A 42 -22.57 5.20 12.22
N LEU A 43 -23.81 4.99 12.63
CA LEU A 43 -24.71 3.99 12.04
C LEU A 43 -25.23 4.39 10.64
N LYS A 44 -25.08 5.64 10.24
CA LYS A 44 -25.55 6.16 8.95
C LYS A 44 -24.60 5.87 7.80
N GLU A 45 -23.35 5.51 8.12
CA GLU A 45 -22.35 5.18 7.09
C GLU A 45 -22.48 3.72 6.66
N GLU A 46 -22.09 3.43 5.43
CA GLU A 46 -22.09 2.08 4.87
C GLU A 46 -21.09 1.14 5.59
N PHE A 47 -21.30 -0.17 5.45
CA PHE A 47 -20.34 -1.17 5.93
C PHE A 47 -19.04 -1.07 5.14
N LYS A 48 -17.94 -0.85 5.86
CA LYS A 48 -16.61 -0.82 5.24
C LYS A 48 -15.92 -2.18 5.45
N VAL A 49 -15.93 -3.01 4.44
CA VAL A 49 -15.34 -4.38 4.48
C VAL A 49 -13.92 -4.37 5.03
N LYS A 50 -13.09 -3.37 4.64
CA LYS A 50 -11.70 -3.22 5.11
C LYS A 50 -11.55 -3.03 6.64
N GLU A 51 -12.62 -2.69 7.35
CA GLU A 51 -12.64 -2.50 8.82
C GLU A 51 -13.12 -3.75 9.56
N MET A 52 -13.47 -4.84 8.86
CA MET A 52 -13.97 -6.06 9.48
C MET A 52 -12.91 -6.71 10.36
N SER A 53 -13.33 -7.12 11.54
CA SER A 53 -12.43 -7.66 12.57
C SER A 53 -12.55 -9.17 12.75
N SER A 54 -13.66 -9.77 12.31
CA SER A 54 -13.97 -11.18 12.50
C SER A 54 -14.76 -11.76 11.32
N ILE A 55 -14.81 -13.10 11.25
CA ILE A 55 -15.63 -13.82 10.28
C ILE A 55 -17.10 -13.45 10.43
N SER A 56 -17.62 -13.38 11.66
CA SER A 56 -19.03 -13.05 11.90
C SER A 56 -19.41 -11.66 11.37
N THR A 57 -18.53 -10.66 11.50
CA THR A 57 -18.77 -9.34 10.93
C THR A 57 -18.68 -9.36 9.40
N LEU A 58 -17.79 -10.18 8.85
CA LEU A 58 -17.63 -10.34 7.41
C LEU A 58 -18.83 -11.07 6.77
N GLU A 59 -19.44 -12.04 7.47
CA GLU A 59 -20.67 -12.71 7.02
C GLU A 59 -21.83 -11.72 6.85
N VAL A 60 -22.02 -10.83 7.81
CA VAL A 60 -23.04 -9.78 7.71
C VAL A 60 -22.74 -8.83 6.56
N ALA A 61 -21.47 -8.47 6.38
CA ALA A 61 -21.09 -7.63 5.26
C ALA A 61 -21.34 -8.31 3.91
N TRP A 62 -21.09 -9.61 3.81
CA TRP A 62 -21.38 -10.40 2.62
C TRP A 62 -22.88 -10.40 2.28
N GLU A 63 -23.76 -10.62 3.26
CA GLU A 63 -25.21 -10.65 3.07
C GLU A 63 -25.81 -9.28 2.67
N HIS A 64 -25.16 -8.19 3.05
CA HIS A 64 -25.62 -6.83 2.82
C HIS A 64 -24.73 -6.06 1.83
N PHE A 65 -23.81 -6.75 1.15
CA PHE A 65 -22.95 -6.12 0.17
C PHE A 65 -23.78 -5.65 -1.04
N PRO A 66 -23.54 -4.44 -1.53
CA PRO A 66 -24.30 -3.89 -2.66
C PRO A 66 -23.79 -4.49 -3.98
N TRP A 67 -24.02 -5.80 -4.18
CA TRP A 67 -23.64 -6.51 -5.39
C TRP A 67 -24.16 -5.80 -6.66
N GLU A 68 -23.32 -5.79 -7.69
CA GLU A 68 -23.61 -5.13 -8.97
C GLU A 68 -23.74 -3.59 -8.91
N ALA A 69 -23.51 -2.97 -7.75
CA ALA A 69 -23.36 -1.53 -7.68
C ALA A 69 -22.01 -1.09 -8.26
N TYR A 70 -21.89 0.18 -8.61
CA TYR A 70 -20.65 0.75 -9.13
C TYR A 70 -20.00 1.66 -8.06
N ASP A 71 -18.74 1.40 -7.73
CA ASP A 71 -17.96 2.28 -6.84
C ASP A 71 -17.27 3.36 -7.67
N TYR A 72 -17.82 4.58 -7.63
CA TYR A 72 -17.29 5.72 -8.39
C TYR A 72 -15.95 6.22 -7.90
N ASP A 73 -15.53 5.90 -6.67
CA ASP A 73 -14.25 6.35 -6.12
C ASP A 73 -13.07 5.54 -6.70
N VAL A 74 -13.32 4.28 -7.07
CA VAL A 74 -12.33 3.37 -7.65
C VAL A 74 -12.65 2.98 -9.09
N GLU A 75 -13.77 3.44 -9.63
CA GLU A 75 -14.25 3.16 -10.99
C GLU A 75 -14.44 1.67 -11.28
N GLU A 76 -14.93 0.89 -10.30
CA GLU A 76 -15.12 -0.56 -10.41
C GLU A 76 -16.54 -1.00 -10.01
N GLU A 77 -17.00 -2.13 -10.59
CA GLU A 77 -18.21 -2.82 -10.16
C GLU A 77 -17.95 -3.54 -8.83
N MET A 78 -18.93 -3.47 -7.93
CA MET A 78 -18.90 -4.17 -6.64
C MET A 78 -19.25 -5.66 -6.80
N ASP A 79 -18.38 -6.39 -7.47
CA ASP A 79 -18.50 -7.84 -7.67
C ASP A 79 -17.73 -8.63 -6.58
N GLU A 80 -17.63 -9.95 -6.76
CA GLU A 80 -16.90 -10.82 -5.86
C GLU A 80 -15.39 -10.51 -5.80
N ARG A 81 -14.78 -10.06 -6.91
CA ARG A 81 -13.35 -9.68 -6.98
C ARG A 81 -13.10 -8.44 -6.15
N TYR A 82 -13.97 -7.44 -6.31
CA TYR A 82 -13.95 -6.24 -5.48
C TYR A 82 -14.11 -6.56 -3.99
N PHE A 83 -15.04 -7.47 -3.63
CA PHE A 83 -15.20 -7.91 -2.25
C PHE A 83 -13.92 -8.57 -1.70
N CYS A 84 -13.31 -9.52 -2.44
CA CYS A 84 -12.05 -10.15 -2.05
C CYS A 84 -10.91 -9.14 -1.88
N TRP A 85 -10.82 -8.17 -2.79
CA TRP A 85 -9.87 -7.07 -2.67
C TRP A 85 -10.09 -6.25 -1.37
N LYS A 86 -11.34 -5.88 -1.05
CA LYS A 86 -11.68 -5.20 0.22
C LYS A 86 -11.39 -6.07 1.44
N VAL A 87 -11.58 -7.38 1.37
CA VAL A 87 -11.22 -8.32 2.45
C VAL A 87 -9.70 -8.37 2.63
N ALA A 88 -8.92 -8.41 1.56
CA ALA A 88 -7.45 -8.36 1.64
C ALA A 88 -6.94 -7.08 2.35
N GLN A 89 -7.63 -5.94 2.16
CA GLN A 89 -7.31 -4.68 2.84
C GLN A 89 -7.45 -4.75 4.37
N THR A 90 -8.17 -5.73 4.92
CA THR A 90 -8.20 -5.97 6.37
C THR A 90 -6.86 -6.45 6.92
N ASN A 91 -5.97 -6.89 6.05
CA ASN A 91 -4.69 -7.53 6.35
C ASN A 91 -4.81 -8.81 7.22
N LYS A 92 -5.99 -9.46 7.23
CA LYS A 92 -6.29 -10.67 8.03
C LYS A 92 -6.46 -11.87 7.11
N LEU A 93 -5.47 -12.77 7.12
CA LEU A 93 -5.47 -13.96 6.27
C LEU A 93 -6.67 -14.87 6.50
N GLU A 94 -7.13 -15.01 7.74
CA GLU A 94 -8.30 -15.83 8.09
C GLU A 94 -9.59 -15.34 7.42
N LEU A 95 -9.75 -14.01 7.26
CA LEU A 95 -10.90 -13.43 6.59
C LEU A 95 -10.85 -13.69 5.08
N LEU A 96 -9.66 -13.57 4.49
CA LEU A 96 -9.48 -13.90 3.08
C LEU A 96 -9.69 -15.39 2.80
N LYS A 97 -9.23 -16.27 3.68
CA LYS A 97 -9.49 -17.71 3.59
C LYS A 97 -10.99 -18.01 3.63
N TRP A 98 -11.72 -17.40 4.56
CA TRP A 98 -13.16 -17.56 4.64
C TRP A 98 -13.87 -17.12 3.34
N ALA A 99 -13.54 -15.95 2.79
CA ALA A 99 -14.11 -15.48 1.54
C ALA A 99 -13.85 -16.47 0.37
N ARG A 100 -12.61 -17.01 0.30
CA ARG A 100 -12.22 -17.94 -0.78
C ARG A 100 -12.69 -19.37 -0.59
N GLU A 101 -12.69 -19.90 0.62
CA GLU A 101 -12.93 -21.32 0.89
C GLU A 101 -14.37 -21.60 1.21
N GLU A 102 -15.06 -20.71 1.95
CA GLU A 102 -16.46 -20.87 2.32
C GLU A 102 -17.41 -20.25 1.28
N LYS A 103 -17.16 -18.99 0.89
CA LYS A 103 -18.02 -18.26 -0.05
C LYS A 103 -17.67 -18.54 -1.53
N LYS A 104 -16.49 -19.12 -1.80
CA LYS A 104 -15.98 -19.36 -3.16
C LYS A 104 -15.80 -18.09 -3.98
N CYS A 105 -15.68 -16.95 -3.31
CA CYS A 105 -15.56 -15.63 -3.88
C CYS A 105 -14.47 -15.59 -4.96
N GLU A 106 -14.74 -15.06 -6.12
CA GLU A 106 -13.73 -14.83 -7.16
C GLU A 106 -12.72 -13.78 -6.71
N TRP A 107 -11.55 -13.79 -7.28
CA TRP A 107 -10.50 -12.81 -7.06
C TRP A 107 -9.67 -12.58 -8.31
N ASP A 108 -8.96 -11.47 -8.32
CA ASP A 108 -8.00 -11.08 -9.35
C ASP A 108 -6.65 -10.70 -8.74
N GLU A 109 -5.77 -10.11 -9.55
CA GLU A 109 -4.46 -9.62 -9.14
C GLU A 109 -4.53 -8.54 -8.05
N GLY A 110 -5.60 -7.77 -7.97
CA GLY A 110 -5.80 -6.75 -6.93
C GLY A 110 -5.67 -7.32 -5.51
N THR A 111 -6.13 -8.55 -5.29
CA THR A 111 -6.04 -9.22 -3.98
C THR A 111 -4.60 -9.46 -3.54
N ILE A 112 -3.75 -10.00 -4.42
CA ILE A 112 -2.32 -10.25 -4.09
C ILE A 112 -1.53 -8.95 -4.05
N ASN A 113 -1.89 -7.96 -4.86
CA ASN A 113 -1.28 -6.64 -4.87
C ASN A 113 -1.43 -5.96 -3.50
N VAL A 114 -2.62 -6.02 -2.90
CA VAL A 114 -2.87 -5.52 -1.54
C VAL A 114 -2.10 -6.32 -0.48
N ALA A 115 -2.04 -7.65 -0.59
CA ALA A 115 -1.24 -8.47 0.33
C ALA A 115 0.24 -8.07 0.29
N ALA A 116 0.78 -7.82 -0.90
CA ALA A 116 2.15 -7.35 -1.11
C ALA A 116 2.38 -5.93 -0.59
N GLU A 117 1.40 -5.03 -0.77
CA GLU A 117 1.38 -3.66 -0.24
C GLU A 117 1.47 -3.61 1.29
N HIS A 118 0.77 -4.52 1.98
CA HIS A 118 0.80 -4.63 3.44
C HIS A 118 2.00 -5.44 3.98
N GLY A 119 2.82 -6.03 3.10
CA GLY A 119 3.93 -6.88 3.51
C GLY A 119 3.51 -8.20 4.16
N ASN A 120 2.27 -8.63 3.96
CA ASN A 120 1.75 -9.86 4.56
C ASN A 120 2.21 -11.08 3.75
N LEU A 121 3.42 -11.54 4.03
CA LEU A 121 4.04 -12.67 3.33
C LEU A 121 3.18 -13.94 3.36
N GLU A 122 2.52 -14.22 4.47
CA GLU A 122 1.66 -15.41 4.59
C GLU A 122 0.40 -15.29 3.71
N MET A 123 -0.15 -14.09 3.58
CA MET A 123 -1.26 -13.84 2.65
C MET A 123 -0.80 -13.92 1.19
N VAL A 124 0.38 -13.38 0.87
CA VAL A 124 0.98 -13.52 -0.47
C VAL A 124 1.20 -14.99 -0.82
N LYS A 125 1.79 -15.79 0.09
CA LYS A 125 1.98 -17.24 -0.10
C LYS A 125 0.66 -17.97 -0.32
N TYR A 126 -0.37 -17.63 0.45
CA TYR A 126 -1.70 -18.20 0.29
C TYR A 126 -2.29 -17.87 -1.08
N CYS A 127 -2.23 -16.62 -1.53
CA CYS A 127 -2.70 -16.21 -2.85
C CYS A 127 -2.00 -17.01 -3.97
N VAL A 128 -0.68 -17.12 -3.92
CA VAL A 128 0.12 -17.90 -4.89
C VAL A 128 -0.29 -19.39 -4.86
N ALA A 129 -0.38 -20.01 -3.69
CA ALA A 129 -0.75 -21.42 -3.53
C ALA A 129 -2.17 -21.72 -4.06
N LYS A 130 -3.08 -20.76 -3.97
CA LYS A 130 -4.47 -20.86 -4.47
C LYS A 130 -4.64 -20.32 -5.89
N LYS A 131 -3.53 -20.05 -6.60
CA LYS A 131 -3.50 -19.60 -8.01
C LYS A 131 -4.22 -18.27 -8.26
N CYS A 132 -4.08 -17.33 -7.34
CA CYS A 132 -4.47 -15.93 -7.58
C CYS A 132 -3.69 -15.40 -8.79
N PRO A 133 -4.31 -14.69 -9.73
CA PRO A 133 -3.57 -14.02 -10.79
C PRO A 133 -2.51 -13.09 -10.23
N ILE A 134 -1.37 -13.00 -10.90
CA ILE A 134 -0.24 -12.15 -10.45
C ILE A 134 0.21 -11.30 -11.62
N ASP A 135 0.23 -10.01 -11.44
CA ASP A 135 0.81 -9.05 -12.36
C ASP A 135 2.11 -8.43 -11.80
N TRP A 136 2.71 -7.51 -12.55
CA TRP A 136 3.92 -6.80 -12.14
C TRP A 136 3.69 -5.88 -10.93
N TYR A 137 2.43 -5.50 -10.67
CA TYR A 137 2.07 -4.56 -9.61
C TYR A 137 2.33 -5.14 -8.21
N ALA A 138 2.23 -6.46 -8.03
CA ALA A 138 2.54 -7.12 -6.76
C ALA A 138 3.98 -6.85 -6.33
N CYS A 139 4.95 -7.02 -7.25
CA CYS A 139 6.35 -6.70 -6.99
C CYS A 139 6.58 -5.21 -6.74
N ALA A 140 5.92 -4.37 -7.53
CA ALA A 140 6.04 -2.92 -7.42
C ALA A 140 5.47 -2.40 -6.10
N ARG A 141 4.31 -2.91 -5.63
CA ARG A 141 3.70 -2.58 -4.34
C ARG A 141 4.55 -3.02 -3.16
N ALA A 142 5.12 -4.23 -3.20
CA ALA A 142 6.07 -4.70 -2.20
C ALA A 142 7.30 -3.78 -2.12
N ALA A 143 7.84 -3.37 -3.26
CA ALA A 143 9.00 -2.48 -3.33
C ALA A 143 8.68 -1.06 -2.87
N LEU A 144 7.52 -0.51 -3.23
CA LEU A 144 7.04 0.81 -2.82
C LEU A 144 6.95 0.95 -1.29
N ASN A 145 6.55 -0.15 -0.62
CA ASN A 145 6.34 -0.16 0.83
C ASN A 145 7.49 -0.83 1.62
N GLY A 146 8.61 -1.16 0.96
CA GLY A 146 9.81 -1.68 1.60
C GLY A 146 9.74 -3.15 2.06
N HIS A 147 8.81 -3.93 1.54
CA HIS A 147 8.55 -5.30 1.96
C HIS A 147 9.44 -6.31 1.21
N LEU A 148 10.73 -6.36 1.58
CA LEU A 148 11.75 -7.16 0.92
C LEU A 148 11.40 -8.65 0.85
N GLU A 149 10.88 -9.24 1.92
CA GLU A 149 10.57 -10.68 1.95
C GLU A 149 9.40 -11.03 1.02
N CYS A 150 8.40 -10.15 0.90
CA CYS A 150 7.35 -10.33 -0.10
C CYS A 150 7.91 -10.21 -1.52
N LEU A 151 8.77 -9.23 -1.78
CA LEU A 151 9.41 -9.05 -3.08
C LEU A 151 10.27 -10.25 -3.46
N LYS A 152 11.09 -10.77 -2.54
CA LYS A 152 11.88 -11.98 -2.75
C LYS A 152 11.01 -13.17 -3.12
N TYR A 153 9.98 -13.43 -2.32
CA TYR A 153 9.07 -14.55 -2.57
C TYR A 153 8.37 -14.44 -3.92
N LEU A 154 7.83 -13.27 -4.24
CA LEU A 154 7.17 -13.02 -5.52
C LEU A 154 8.11 -13.26 -6.70
N ARG A 155 9.38 -12.79 -6.62
CA ARG A 155 10.36 -12.95 -7.70
C ARG A 155 10.99 -14.32 -7.79
N GLU A 156 11.44 -14.87 -6.67
CA GLU A 156 12.27 -16.07 -6.65
C GLU A 156 11.42 -17.33 -6.68
N GLU A 157 10.28 -17.34 -5.98
CA GLU A 157 9.41 -18.51 -5.85
C GLU A 157 8.20 -18.45 -6.80
N ALA A 158 7.44 -17.38 -6.74
CA ALA A 158 6.22 -17.23 -7.54
C ALA A 158 6.49 -16.86 -9.02
N LYS A 159 7.73 -16.45 -9.36
CA LYS A 159 8.12 -16.00 -10.71
C LYS A 159 7.24 -14.89 -11.23
N ALA A 160 6.73 -14.02 -10.34
CA ALA A 160 5.89 -12.89 -10.70
C ALA A 160 6.58 -12.01 -11.76
N PRO A 161 5.85 -11.51 -12.75
CA PRO A 161 6.38 -10.50 -13.65
C PRO A 161 6.74 -9.23 -12.87
N TRP A 162 7.62 -8.42 -13.43
CA TRP A 162 7.91 -7.13 -12.87
C TRP A 162 8.26 -6.09 -13.93
N ASP A 163 8.22 -4.82 -13.57
CA ASP A 163 8.46 -3.71 -14.47
C ASP A 163 9.65 -2.86 -13.98
N SER A 164 10.14 -2.01 -14.87
CA SER A 164 11.17 -1.00 -14.61
C SER A 164 10.78 0.06 -13.58
N VAL A 165 9.49 0.17 -13.24
CA VAL A 165 9.00 1.07 -12.17
C VAL A 165 9.33 0.57 -10.77
N THR A 166 9.50 -0.74 -10.58
CA THR A 166 9.77 -1.34 -9.27
C THR A 166 10.97 -0.70 -8.53
N PRO A 167 12.17 -0.56 -9.15
CA PRO A 167 13.27 0.14 -8.51
C PRO A 167 13.02 1.64 -8.31
N SER A 168 12.27 2.27 -9.22
CA SER A 168 11.94 3.68 -9.10
C SER A 168 11.03 3.96 -7.90
N TRP A 169 10.06 3.09 -7.63
CA TRP A 169 9.19 3.21 -6.45
C TRP A 169 9.91 2.88 -5.14
N ALA A 170 10.83 1.92 -5.14
CA ALA A 170 11.71 1.70 -4.00
C ALA A 170 12.55 2.95 -3.69
N ALA A 171 13.11 3.59 -4.72
CA ALA A 171 13.89 4.81 -4.61
C ALA A 171 13.04 6.01 -4.14
N GLN A 172 11.80 6.11 -4.60
CA GLN A 172 10.83 7.14 -4.20
C GLN A 172 10.56 7.14 -2.69
N ASN A 173 10.50 5.96 -2.08
CA ASN A 173 10.18 5.82 -0.65
C ASN A 173 11.40 5.50 0.23
N GLY A 174 12.61 5.66 -0.31
CA GLY A 174 13.85 5.54 0.46
C GLY A 174 14.21 4.11 0.87
N HIS A 175 13.72 3.10 0.16
CA HIS A 175 13.95 1.71 0.50
C HIS A 175 15.28 1.19 -0.09
N LEU A 176 16.40 1.69 0.46
CA LEU A 176 17.75 1.33 0.03
C LEU A 176 17.99 -0.18 -0.02
N HIS A 177 17.54 -0.93 0.99
CA HIS A 177 17.69 -2.39 1.07
C HIS A 177 17.00 -3.14 -0.09
N ILE A 178 15.94 -2.56 -0.66
CA ILE A 178 15.31 -3.09 -1.89
C ILE A 178 16.22 -2.85 -3.10
N LEU A 179 16.79 -1.64 -3.22
CA LEU A 179 17.72 -1.32 -4.32
C LEU A 179 18.96 -2.20 -4.26
N GLU A 180 19.51 -2.43 -3.07
CA GLU A 180 20.64 -3.34 -2.85
C GLU A 180 20.33 -4.76 -3.35
N TYR A 181 19.19 -5.31 -2.93
CA TYR A 181 18.73 -6.63 -3.38
C TYR A 181 18.60 -6.71 -4.92
N LEU A 182 18.04 -5.67 -5.55
CA LEU A 182 17.82 -5.64 -6.99
C LEU A 182 19.15 -5.61 -7.77
N VAL A 183 20.14 -4.87 -7.27
CA VAL A 183 21.49 -4.79 -7.84
C VAL A 183 22.24 -6.11 -7.67
N GLU A 184 22.24 -6.69 -6.45
CA GLU A 184 22.89 -7.96 -6.16
C GLU A 184 22.40 -9.09 -7.07
N ARG A 185 21.11 -9.15 -7.32
CA ARG A 185 20.47 -10.16 -8.15
C ARG A 185 20.54 -9.85 -9.65
N LYS A 186 21.05 -8.69 -10.05
CA LYS A 186 21.11 -8.22 -11.45
C LYS A 186 19.75 -8.30 -12.15
N PHE A 187 18.68 -8.01 -11.43
CA PHE A 187 17.33 -8.13 -11.95
C PHE A 187 16.93 -6.98 -12.87
N VAL A 188 17.59 -5.82 -12.79
CA VAL A 188 17.15 -4.59 -13.47
C VAL A 188 18.27 -3.80 -14.10
N GLN A 189 17.90 -3.06 -15.14
CA GLN A 189 18.57 -1.83 -15.55
C GLN A 189 17.77 -0.66 -14.98
N PHE A 190 18.45 0.21 -14.25
CA PHE A 190 17.82 1.39 -13.67
C PHE A 190 17.58 2.44 -14.74
N SER A 191 16.40 3.07 -14.69
CA SER A 191 16.10 4.25 -15.51
C SER A 191 16.49 5.54 -14.76
N GLU A 192 16.56 6.65 -15.49
CA GLU A 192 16.73 7.99 -14.89
C GLU A 192 15.67 8.29 -13.82
N GLY A 193 14.45 7.76 -14.00
CA GLY A 193 13.34 7.94 -13.07
C GLY A 193 13.65 7.53 -11.64
N ALA A 194 14.50 6.53 -11.42
CA ALA A 194 14.89 6.12 -10.06
C ALA A 194 15.67 7.23 -9.35
N CYS A 195 16.64 7.87 -10.02
CA CYS A 195 17.39 9.00 -9.47
C CYS A 195 16.51 10.24 -9.29
N VAL A 196 15.61 10.51 -10.24
CA VAL A 196 14.66 11.64 -10.16
C VAL A 196 13.75 11.50 -8.95
N LEU A 197 13.16 10.32 -8.73
CA LEU A 197 12.23 10.09 -7.62
C LEU A 197 12.95 10.09 -6.26
N ALA A 198 14.14 9.47 -6.15
CA ALA A 198 14.96 9.57 -4.94
C ALA A 198 15.31 11.02 -4.60
N ALA A 199 15.69 11.81 -5.59
CA ALA A 199 16.03 13.22 -5.43
C ALA A 199 14.79 14.08 -5.08
N LYS A 200 13.65 13.80 -5.69
CA LYS A 200 12.37 14.48 -5.45
C LYS A 200 11.89 14.33 -4.00
N GLU A 201 12.02 13.14 -3.43
CA GLU A 201 11.56 12.83 -2.06
C GLU A 201 12.69 12.99 -1.02
N GLY A 202 13.90 13.36 -1.44
CA GLY A 202 15.03 13.68 -0.54
C GLY A 202 15.80 12.48 0.00
N HIS A 203 15.69 11.32 -0.63
CA HIS A 203 16.37 10.09 -0.21
C HIS A 203 17.81 10.05 -0.72
N LEU A 204 18.69 10.79 -0.03
CA LEU A 204 20.09 10.96 -0.41
C LEU A 204 20.85 9.64 -0.48
N ASP A 205 20.62 8.72 0.45
CA ASP A 205 21.30 7.42 0.48
C ASP A 205 20.94 6.56 -0.73
N CYS A 206 19.65 6.55 -1.11
CA CYS A 206 19.20 5.90 -2.33
C CYS A 206 19.82 6.56 -3.57
N LEU A 207 19.85 7.88 -3.63
CA LEU A 207 20.44 8.63 -4.75
C LEU A 207 21.93 8.32 -4.91
N LYS A 208 22.69 8.32 -3.81
CA LYS A 208 24.11 7.92 -3.80
C LYS A 208 24.31 6.50 -4.29
N TYR A 209 23.55 5.56 -3.74
CA TYR A 209 23.64 4.15 -4.11
C TYR A 209 23.32 3.92 -5.60
N LEU A 210 22.26 4.55 -6.11
CA LEU A 210 21.88 4.49 -7.51
C LEU A 210 23.01 5.02 -8.42
N HIS A 211 23.63 6.14 -8.08
CA HIS A 211 24.71 6.72 -8.86
C HIS A 211 26.02 5.94 -8.73
N GLU A 212 26.48 5.70 -7.51
CA GLU A 212 27.81 5.18 -7.23
C GLU A 212 27.94 3.68 -7.45
N THR A 213 26.88 2.90 -7.11
CA THR A 213 26.92 1.43 -7.13
C THR A 213 26.12 0.87 -8.31
N ALA A 214 24.89 1.29 -8.46
CA ALA A 214 24.00 0.80 -9.52
C ALA A 214 24.31 1.40 -10.90
N LYS A 215 25.10 2.47 -10.96
CA LYS A 215 25.43 3.21 -12.20
C LYS A 215 24.18 3.63 -12.98
N ALA A 216 23.11 3.96 -12.24
CA ALA A 216 21.86 4.44 -12.82
C ALA A 216 22.10 5.77 -13.57
N PRO A 217 21.47 5.97 -14.72
CA PRO A 217 21.53 7.26 -15.40
C PRO A 217 20.81 8.34 -14.57
N TRP A 218 21.27 9.54 -14.63
CA TRP A 218 20.60 10.71 -14.07
C TRP A 218 20.66 11.90 -15.04
N GLY A 219 19.82 12.89 -14.81
CA GLY A 219 19.73 14.06 -15.66
C GLY A 219 19.25 15.29 -14.89
N TYR A 220 19.08 16.38 -15.59
CA TYR A 220 18.73 17.68 -15.00
C TYR A 220 17.40 17.65 -14.21
N TRP A 221 16.49 16.71 -14.50
CA TRP A 221 15.26 16.53 -13.72
C TRP A 221 15.54 16.17 -12.26
N SER A 222 16.61 15.41 -11.98
CA SER A 222 16.99 15.09 -10.60
C SER A 222 17.35 16.36 -9.81
N VAL A 223 18.10 17.28 -10.42
CA VAL A 223 18.43 18.58 -9.79
C VAL A 223 17.19 19.44 -9.63
N GLN A 224 16.36 19.51 -10.66
CA GLN A 224 15.15 20.35 -10.68
C GLN A 224 14.14 19.91 -9.61
N GLU A 225 13.86 18.60 -9.52
CA GLU A 225 12.89 18.09 -8.56
C GLU A 225 13.43 18.15 -7.11
N ALA A 226 14.72 17.87 -6.88
CA ALA A 226 15.32 18.05 -5.57
C ALA A 226 15.26 19.52 -5.09
N HIS A 227 15.57 20.46 -5.98
CA HIS A 227 15.51 21.89 -5.68
C HIS A 227 14.09 22.37 -5.41
N LYS A 228 13.13 22.01 -6.26
CA LYS A 228 11.71 22.35 -6.12
C LYS A 228 11.14 21.88 -4.78
N ASN A 229 11.54 20.70 -4.31
CA ASN A 229 11.12 20.12 -3.03
C ASN A 229 12.03 20.48 -1.85
N LYS A 230 13.03 21.35 -2.07
CA LYS A 230 13.94 21.88 -1.02
C LYS A 230 14.84 20.83 -0.37
N HIS A 231 15.19 19.77 -1.06
CA HIS A 231 16.14 18.75 -0.60
C HIS A 231 17.58 19.18 -0.88
N THR A 232 18.06 20.10 -0.08
CA THR A 232 19.36 20.78 -0.27
C THR A 232 20.54 19.83 -0.33
N GLU A 233 20.54 18.75 0.46
CA GLU A 233 21.62 17.75 0.48
C GLU A 233 21.65 16.95 -0.84
N CYS A 234 20.48 16.58 -1.39
CA CYS A 234 20.38 15.93 -2.70
C CYS A 234 20.86 16.87 -3.80
N VAL A 235 20.44 18.14 -3.77
CA VAL A 235 20.90 19.15 -4.75
C VAL A 235 22.43 19.29 -4.68
N GLN A 236 22.99 19.45 -3.49
CA GLN A 236 24.45 19.60 -3.33
C GLN A 236 25.19 18.37 -3.87
N TYR A 237 24.73 17.15 -3.51
CA TYR A 237 25.33 15.91 -4.01
C TYR A 237 25.31 15.82 -5.54
N LEU A 238 24.14 16.13 -6.15
CA LEU A 238 23.98 16.10 -7.62
C LEU A 238 24.95 17.07 -8.30
N LEU A 239 25.09 18.28 -7.78
CA LEU A 239 25.95 19.30 -8.33
C LEU A 239 27.45 18.96 -8.17
N ASP A 240 27.84 18.46 -7.01
CA ASP A 240 29.23 18.06 -6.73
C ASP A 240 29.67 16.88 -7.61
N ASN A 241 28.71 16.08 -8.08
CA ASN A 241 28.98 14.94 -8.95
C ASN A 241 28.65 15.21 -10.45
N ASN A 242 28.58 16.48 -10.86
CA ASN A 242 28.41 16.92 -12.22
C ASN A 242 27.11 16.43 -12.90
N CYS A 243 26.00 16.30 -12.14
CA CYS A 243 24.71 16.06 -12.74
C CYS A 243 24.34 17.20 -13.69
N PRO A 244 23.79 16.93 -14.89
CA PRO A 244 23.36 17.99 -15.78
C PRO A 244 22.44 19.01 -15.12
N LEU A 245 22.62 20.28 -15.44
CA LEU A 245 21.80 21.35 -14.91
C LEU A 245 20.54 21.58 -15.78
N PRO A 246 19.43 22.04 -15.16
CA PRO A 246 18.28 22.51 -15.93
C PRO A 246 18.68 23.65 -16.88
N PRO A 247 18.00 23.81 -18.02
CA PRO A 247 18.25 24.88 -18.96
C PRO A 247 18.18 26.26 -18.26
N GLY A 248 19.22 27.08 -18.49
CA GLY A 248 19.32 28.41 -17.91
C GLY A 248 19.93 28.47 -16.51
N TRP A 249 20.15 27.36 -15.84
CA TRP A 249 20.80 27.33 -14.53
C TRP A 249 22.32 27.38 -14.63
N ARG A 250 22.93 28.01 -13.64
CA ARG A 250 24.40 28.04 -13.47
C ARG A 250 24.75 27.63 -12.06
N TYR A 251 25.80 26.86 -11.91
CA TYR A 251 26.35 26.46 -10.62
C TYR A 251 27.82 26.86 -10.54
N GLU A 252 28.14 27.66 -9.51
CA GLU A 252 29.50 27.94 -9.14
C GLU A 252 29.71 27.36 -7.73
N ARG A 253 30.77 26.55 -7.55
CA ARG A 253 31.06 25.93 -6.26
C ARG A 253 31.16 26.98 -5.17
N GLY A 254 30.25 26.90 -4.16
CA GLY A 254 30.21 27.81 -3.03
C GLY A 254 29.30 29.03 -3.15
N ALA A 255 28.57 29.15 -4.27
CA ALA A 255 27.58 30.21 -4.48
C ALA A 255 26.13 29.63 -4.44
N SER A 256 25.22 30.45 -3.91
CA SER A 256 23.77 30.15 -3.98
C SER A 256 23.27 30.19 -5.42
N TYR A 257 22.38 29.23 -5.75
CA TYR A 257 21.75 29.12 -7.08
C TYR A 257 21.04 30.41 -7.47
N THR A 258 21.24 30.85 -8.69
CA THR A 258 20.43 31.92 -9.30
C THR A 258 19.70 31.36 -10.50
N ASN A 259 18.37 31.57 -10.52
CA ASN A 259 17.56 31.41 -11.72
C ASN A 259 18.06 32.36 -12.80
#